data_fdf91258167fa8f5cf1d66f578b6f10e
#
_entry.id   fdf91258167fa8f5cf1d66f578b6f10e
#
_cell.length_a   1.000
_cell.length_b   1.000
_cell.length_c   1.000
_cell.angle_alpha   90.00
_cell.angle_beta   90.00
_cell.angle_gamma   90.00
#
_symmetry.space_group_name_H-M   'P 1'
#
loop_
_entity.id
_entity.type
_entity.pdbx_description
1 polymer ?
#
loop_
_entity_poly.entity_id
_entity_poly.type
_entity_poly.pdbx_seq_one_letter_code
_entity_poly.pdbx_strand_id
1 'polypeptide(L)'
;MKKEIVIIMGYNAAGKSTLVEDFVKKGYKRLNRDVSGGTVDDLAKNADIVLAHGPVVLDNTYPDVKSRASIIAVGKKHNIPVRCLWLKTSFEDAQLNACLRMVRKTGKLLQPEDFKTINDPNLFPPVALFHYRKIFQTPTLKEGFDQIEDVPFIRQWGPEYVNRALILDYDGTLRLSTGAQKYPSAPSEIQMLPNRNGLLKAFAKDAGYMLLGASNQSGIARGSVTAKAVEECFEHTNKMLGMNIEYQYCPHRIPPVSCYCRKPHPGIGALFIEKYKLNPSKCIMVGDMTTDETFAERCGFNYMDAEQFFALKEVPLKWR
;
A
#
# COMPACT_ATOMS: atom_id res chain seq x y z
N MET A 1 -23.06 15.67 27.69
CA MET A 1 -22.53 15.77 26.31
C MET A 1 -23.70 15.85 25.36
N LYS A 2 -23.63 16.70 24.31
CA LYS A 2 -24.69 16.79 23.29
C LYS A 2 -24.72 15.45 22.51
N LYS A 3 -25.91 14.85 22.36
CA LYS A 3 -26.08 13.60 21.62
C LYS A 3 -25.93 13.89 20.12
N GLU A 4 -25.13 13.11 19.43
CA GLU A 4 -25.00 13.10 17.98
C GLU A 4 -24.60 11.71 17.49
N ILE A 5 -24.79 11.45 16.20
CA ILE A 5 -24.23 10.29 15.49
C ILE A 5 -23.12 10.79 14.58
N VAL A 6 -21.95 10.18 14.67
CA VAL A 6 -20.82 10.45 13.76
C VAL A 6 -20.55 9.22 12.91
N ILE A 7 -20.62 9.36 11.59
CA ILE A 7 -20.23 8.33 10.62
C ILE A 7 -18.83 8.67 10.10
N ILE A 8 -17.84 7.81 10.38
CA ILE A 8 -16.50 7.91 9.82
C ILE A 8 -16.41 6.95 8.63
N MET A 9 -16.23 7.46 7.43
CA MET A 9 -16.23 6.68 6.19
C MET A 9 -14.96 6.84 5.35
N GLY A 10 -14.70 5.90 4.48
CA GLY A 10 -13.54 5.87 3.57
C GLY A 10 -13.09 4.45 3.27
N TYR A 11 -12.06 4.31 2.43
CA TYR A 11 -11.49 3.01 2.04
C TYR A 11 -11.18 2.11 3.24
N ASN A 12 -11.13 0.81 3.00
CA ASN A 12 -10.40 -0.08 3.90
C ASN A 12 -8.97 0.45 4.04
N ALA A 13 -8.41 0.38 5.25
CA ALA A 13 -7.09 0.93 5.58
C ALA A 13 -6.95 2.48 5.41
N ALA A 14 -8.03 3.24 5.33
CA ALA A 14 -8.00 4.69 5.22
C ALA A 14 -7.56 5.43 6.51
N GLY A 15 -7.41 4.74 7.65
CA GLY A 15 -7.09 5.37 8.93
C GLY A 15 -8.32 5.65 9.83
N LYS A 16 -9.50 5.12 9.48
CA LYS A 16 -10.75 5.31 10.27
C LYS A 16 -10.60 4.96 11.73
N SER A 17 -9.95 3.82 12.05
CA SER A 17 -9.77 3.36 13.41
C SER A 17 -8.92 4.30 14.27
N THR A 18 -7.96 5.00 13.67
CA THR A 18 -7.16 6.01 14.35
C THR A 18 -8.01 7.23 14.71
N LEU A 19 -8.81 7.71 13.76
CA LEU A 19 -9.69 8.85 14.00
C LEU A 19 -10.78 8.54 15.03
N VAL A 20 -11.33 7.35 15.02
CA VAL A 20 -12.41 6.95 15.95
C VAL A 20 -11.95 6.92 17.41
N GLU A 21 -10.67 6.66 17.67
CA GLU A 21 -10.10 6.65 19.02
C GLU A 21 -10.28 8.00 19.73
N ASP A 22 -10.17 9.10 19.01
CA ASP A 22 -10.36 10.45 19.56
C ASP A 22 -11.81 10.70 19.98
N PHE A 23 -12.78 10.11 19.29
CA PHE A 23 -14.18 10.14 19.68
C PHE A 23 -14.45 9.27 20.92
N VAL A 24 -13.84 8.08 20.96
CA VAL A 24 -13.95 7.19 22.13
C VAL A 24 -13.39 7.87 23.38
N LYS A 25 -12.23 8.52 23.29
CA LYS A 25 -11.64 9.32 24.39
C LYS A 25 -12.57 10.45 24.85
N LYS A 26 -13.36 11.01 23.94
CA LYS A 26 -14.39 12.02 24.22
C LYS A 26 -15.71 11.42 24.74
N GLY A 27 -15.78 10.11 24.99
CA GLY A 27 -16.95 9.45 25.57
C GLY A 27 -18.01 8.97 24.56
N TYR A 28 -17.70 8.96 23.26
CA TYR A 28 -18.59 8.35 22.26
C TYR A 28 -18.56 6.83 22.36
N LYS A 29 -19.71 6.21 22.18
CA LYS A 29 -19.79 4.74 22.02
C LYS A 29 -19.48 4.36 20.60
N ARG A 30 -18.42 3.55 20.41
CA ARG A 30 -18.01 3.04 19.10
C ARG A 30 -18.86 1.85 18.68
N LEU A 31 -19.34 1.87 17.44
CA LEU A 31 -19.97 0.75 16.76
C LEU A 31 -19.23 0.44 15.46
N ASN A 32 -18.78 -0.79 15.32
CA ASN A 32 -18.01 -1.24 14.17
C ASN A 32 -18.38 -2.70 13.84
N ARG A 33 -18.67 -2.98 12.57
CA ARG A 33 -19.10 -4.31 12.12
C ARG A 33 -18.00 -5.37 12.26
N ASP A 34 -16.74 -4.99 12.07
CA ASP A 34 -15.60 -5.92 12.18
C ASP A 34 -15.41 -6.42 13.63
N VAL A 35 -15.95 -5.67 14.62
CA VAL A 35 -15.92 -6.01 16.04
C VAL A 35 -17.20 -6.70 16.47
N SER A 36 -18.37 -6.18 16.09
CA SER A 36 -19.67 -6.68 16.55
C SER A 36 -20.26 -7.80 15.67
N GLY A 37 -19.73 -7.98 14.47
CA GLY A 37 -20.35 -8.83 13.45
C GLY A 37 -21.63 -8.22 12.88
N GLY A 38 -22.38 -9.00 12.13
CA GLY A 38 -23.69 -8.62 11.59
C GLY A 38 -23.64 -7.73 10.34
N THR A 39 -24.76 -7.07 10.09
CA THR A 39 -24.98 -6.20 8.93
C THR A 39 -24.90 -4.72 9.32
N VAL A 40 -24.96 -3.82 8.33
CA VAL A 40 -25.08 -2.36 8.59
C VAL A 40 -26.42 -2.04 9.28
N ASP A 41 -27.48 -2.77 8.94
CA ASP A 41 -28.79 -2.59 9.61
C ASP A 41 -28.78 -3.04 11.07
N ASP A 42 -27.98 -4.03 11.43
CA ASP A 42 -27.77 -4.41 12.82
C ASP A 42 -26.99 -3.34 13.59
N LEU A 43 -26.02 -2.68 12.94
CA LEU A 43 -25.36 -1.49 13.52
C LEU A 43 -26.35 -0.35 13.74
N ALA A 44 -27.31 -0.15 12.83
CA ALA A 44 -28.35 0.87 13.00
C ALA A 44 -29.25 0.56 14.21
N LYS A 45 -29.68 -0.71 14.39
CA LYS A 45 -30.43 -1.14 15.61
C LYS A 45 -29.61 -0.92 16.88
N ASN A 46 -28.33 -1.26 16.86
CA ASN A 46 -27.43 -1.03 17.99
C ASN A 46 -27.26 0.46 18.30
N ALA A 47 -27.13 1.31 17.25
CA ALA A 47 -27.07 2.76 17.42
C ALA A 47 -28.36 3.32 18.07
N ASP A 48 -29.52 2.85 17.63
CA ASP A 48 -30.82 3.20 18.20
C ASP A 48 -30.88 2.96 19.73
N ILE A 49 -30.36 1.82 20.16
CA ILE A 49 -30.31 1.46 21.59
C ILE A 49 -29.27 2.31 22.34
N VAL A 50 -28.05 2.42 21.80
CA VAL A 50 -26.94 3.06 22.51
C VAL A 50 -27.11 4.58 22.63
N LEU A 51 -27.81 5.22 21.69
CA LEU A 51 -28.12 6.65 21.73
C LEU A 51 -28.89 7.08 22.98
N ALA A 52 -29.62 6.16 23.67
CA ALA A 52 -30.23 6.44 24.96
C ALA A 52 -29.18 6.88 26.00
N HIS A 53 -27.95 6.34 25.88
CA HIS A 53 -26.89 6.48 26.88
C HIS A 53 -25.80 7.52 26.49
N GLY A 54 -25.77 8.02 25.26
CA GLY A 54 -24.76 9.01 24.84
C GLY A 54 -24.58 9.12 23.34
N PRO A 55 -23.59 9.91 22.87
CA PRO A 55 -23.26 10.02 21.47
C PRO A 55 -22.62 8.76 20.93
N VAL A 56 -22.77 8.53 19.61
CA VAL A 56 -22.32 7.31 18.93
C VAL A 56 -21.38 7.67 17.77
N VAL A 57 -20.31 6.90 17.61
CA VAL A 57 -19.43 6.95 16.45
C VAL A 57 -19.37 5.59 15.74
N LEU A 58 -19.53 5.61 14.42
CA LEU A 58 -19.52 4.40 13.58
C LEU A 58 -18.37 4.51 12.57
N ASP A 59 -17.49 3.50 12.52
CA ASP A 59 -16.35 3.46 11.60
C ASP A 59 -16.40 2.22 10.71
N ASN A 60 -17.02 2.37 9.55
CA ASN A 60 -17.05 1.36 8.48
C ASN A 60 -16.73 2.01 7.13
N THR A 61 -16.75 1.22 6.06
CA THR A 61 -16.43 1.75 4.72
C THR A 61 -17.52 2.68 4.19
N TYR A 62 -18.80 2.35 4.41
CA TYR A 62 -19.98 3.13 3.95
C TYR A 62 -19.89 3.61 2.50
N PRO A 63 -19.72 2.69 1.51
CA PRO A 63 -19.37 3.06 0.16
C PRO A 63 -20.49 3.74 -0.63
N ASP A 64 -21.74 3.49 -0.29
CA ASP A 64 -22.89 3.94 -1.06
C ASP A 64 -24.01 4.54 -0.17
N VAL A 65 -24.97 5.20 -0.81
CA VAL A 65 -26.14 5.83 -0.14
C VAL A 65 -26.90 4.79 0.69
N LYS A 66 -27.10 3.58 0.16
CA LYS A 66 -27.84 2.52 0.85
C LYS A 66 -27.20 2.13 2.18
N SER A 67 -25.88 2.00 2.20
CA SER A 67 -25.14 1.64 3.42
C SER A 67 -25.17 2.72 4.52
N ARG A 68 -25.45 3.98 4.15
CA ARG A 68 -25.55 5.12 5.09
C ARG A 68 -26.99 5.37 5.57
N ALA A 69 -27.97 5.00 4.74
CA ALA A 69 -29.37 5.36 4.94
C ALA A 69 -29.97 4.89 6.28
N SER A 70 -29.68 3.65 6.70
CA SER A 70 -30.23 3.09 7.94
C SER A 70 -29.74 3.85 9.18
N ILE A 71 -28.49 4.28 9.21
CA ILE A 71 -27.92 5.08 10.31
C ILE A 71 -28.50 6.49 10.31
N ILE A 72 -28.65 7.11 9.14
CA ILE A 72 -29.27 8.45 9.01
C ILE A 72 -30.72 8.41 9.49
N ALA A 73 -31.44 7.33 9.18
CA ALA A 73 -32.83 7.15 9.65
C ALA A 73 -32.93 7.10 11.18
N VAL A 74 -31.95 6.52 11.87
CA VAL A 74 -31.90 6.53 13.36
C VAL A 74 -31.78 7.96 13.87
N GLY A 75 -30.89 8.78 13.30
CA GLY A 75 -30.77 10.20 13.69
C GLY A 75 -32.06 10.97 13.49
N LYS A 76 -32.74 10.79 12.37
CA LYS A 76 -34.04 11.42 12.07
C LYS A 76 -35.12 10.96 13.06
N LYS A 77 -35.21 9.67 13.37
CA LYS A 77 -36.16 9.11 14.33
C LYS A 77 -36.08 9.79 15.71
N HIS A 78 -34.87 10.08 16.16
CA HIS A 78 -34.62 10.68 17.48
C HIS A 78 -34.42 12.19 17.47
N ASN A 79 -34.53 12.82 16.31
CA ASN A 79 -34.19 14.26 16.10
C ASN A 79 -32.78 14.61 16.64
N ILE A 80 -31.82 13.74 16.30
CA ILE A 80 -30.40 13.85 16.69
C ILE A 80 -29.57 14.08 15.44
N PRO A 81 -28.63 15.07 15.43
CA PRO A 81 -27.81 15.35 14.28
C PRO A 81 -26.92 14.16 13.88
N VAL A 82 -26.78 13.97 12.56
CA VAL A 82 -25.91 12.96 11.94
C VAL A 82 -24.82 13.67 11.15
N ARG A 83 -23.58 13.50 11.59
CA ARG A 83 -22.40 14.08 10.97
C ARG A 83 -21.59 13.02 10.25
N CYS A 84 -21.11 13.33 9.05
CA CYS A 84 -20.23 12.50 8.26
C CYS A 84 -18.79 13.06 8.29
N LEU A 85 -17.83 12.22 8.65
CA LEU A 85 -16.41 12.48 8.46
C LEU A 85 -15.90 11.58 7.33
N TRP A 86 -15.62 12.17 6.19
CA TRP A 86 -15.13 11.46 5.02
C TRP A 86 -13.61 11.58 4.92
N LEU A 87 -12.91 10.47 5.19
CA LEU A 87 -11.45 10.42 5.05
C LEU A 87 -11.07 10.48 3.56
N LYS A 88 -10.30 11.50 3.21
CA LYS A 88 -9.80 11.75 1.85
C LYS A 88 -8.52 10.97 1.54
N THR A 89 -8.30 9.84 2.22
CA THR A 89 -7.21 8.91 1.90
C THR A 89 -7.35 8.46 0.45
N SER A 90 -6.31 8.65 -0.35
CA SER A 90 -6.28 8.21 -1.74
C SER A 90 -6.37 6.69 -1.84
N PHE A 91 -6.71 6.19 -3.03
CA PHE A 91 -6.69 4.75 -3.29
C PHE A 91 -5.29 4.16 -3.12
N GLU A 92 -4.28 4.90 -3.55
CA GLU A 92 -2.86 4.55 -3.49
C GLU A 92 -2.37 4.51 -2.03
N ASP A 93 -2.72 5.52 -1.23
CA ASP A 93 -2.42 5.53 0.19
C ASP A 93 -3.11 4.39 0.95
N ALA A 94 -4.35 4.09 0.62
CA ALA A 94 -5.07 2.97 1.21
C ALA A 94 -4.39 1.62 0.86
N GLN A 95 -3.88 1.45 -0.36
CA GLN A 95 -3.09 0.29 -0.75
C GLN A 95 -1.79 0.18 0.07
N LEU A 96 -1.03 1.26 0.17
CA LEU A 96 0.20 1.27 0.97
C LEU A 96 -0.09 0.99 2.44
N ASN A 97 -1.13 1.60 3.02
CA ASN A 97 -1.56 1.33 4.40
C ASN A 97 -1.92 -0.15 4.62
N ALA A 98 -2.64 -0.75 3.66
CA ALA A 98 -2.99 -2.17 3.73
C ALA A 98 -1.73 -3.05 3.74
N CYS A 99 -0.75 -2.77 2.86
CA CYS A 99 0.51 -3.50 2.79
C CYS A 99 1.36 -3.32 4.06
N LEU A 100 1.52 -2.08 4.54
CA LEU A 100 2.27 -1.80 5.79
C LEU A 100 1.65 -2.53 6.98
N ARG A 101 0.32 -2.47 7.13
CA ARG A 101 -0.40 -3.21 8.18
C ARG A 101 -0.16 -4.71 8.09
N MET A 102 -0.20 -5.26 6.87
CA MET A 102 0.02 -6.67 6.59
C MET A 102 1.40 -7.10 7.06
N VAL A 103 2.44 -6.39 6.66
CA VAL A 103 3.83 -6.68 7.06
C VAL A 103 4.01 -6.53 8.58
N ARG A 104 3.46 -5.47 9.19
CA ARG A 104 3.53 -5.27 10.66
C ARG A 104 2.89 -6.41 11.44
N LYS A 105 1.76 -6.94 10.95
CA LYS A 105 1.02 -8.00 11.65
C LYS A 105 1.59 -9.40 11.42
N THR A 106 2.13 -9.68 10.24
CA THR A 106 2.48 -11.04 9.81
C THR A 106 3.96 -11.23 9.51
N GLY A 107 4.77 -10.17 9.49
CA GLY A 107 6.17 -10.19 9.09
C GLY A 107 6.39 -10.36 7.58
N LYS A 108 5.34 -10.54 6.79
CA LYS A 108 5.43 -10.79 5.34
C LYS A 108 4.36 -10.03 4.55
N LEU A 109 4.59 -9.92 3.24
CA LEU A 109 3.56 -9.52 2.29
C LEU A 109 2.73 -10.76 1.91
N LEU A 110 1.44 -10.75 2.26
CA LEU A 110 0.55 -11.90 2.01
C LEU A 110 0.35 -12.12 0.52
N GLN A 111 0.37 -13.40 0.14
CA GLN A 111 0.12 -13.86 -1.22
C GLN A 111 -1.37 -14.15 -1.42
N PRO A 112 -1.87 -14.28 -2.66
CA PRO A 112 -3.28 -14.53 -2.93
C PRO A 112 -3.86 -15.74 -2.18
N GLU A 113 -3.05 -16.78 -1.98
CA GLU A 113 -3.43 -18.01 -1.29
C GLU A 113 -3.60 -17.81 0.22
N ASP A 114 -2.79 -16.96 0.83
CA ASP A 114 -2.86 -16.65 2.27
C ASP A 114 -4.25 -16.09 2.65
N PHE A 115 -4.86 -15.28 1.76
CA PHE A 115 -6.18 -14.68 2.03
C PHE A 115 -7.33 -15.68 2.10
N LYS A 116 -7.13 -16.92 1.68
CA LYS A 116 -8.15 -17.98 1.77
C LYS A 116 -8.29 -18.54 3.19
N THR A 117 -7.25 -18.40 4.00
CA THR A 117 -7.15 -19.00 5.33
C THR A 117 -7.10 -17.98 6.47
N ILE A 118 -6.77 -16.72 6.17
CA ILE A 118 -6.69 -15.66 7.16
C ILE A 118 -8.10 -15.18 7.53
N ASN A 119 -8.41 -15.23 8.82
CA ASN A 119 -9.65 -14.72 9.39
C ASN A 119 -9.42 -13.41 10.16
N ASP A 120 -8.83 -12.40 9.50
CA ASP A 120 -8.66 -11.04 10.03
C ASP A 120 -9.25 -10.04 9.03
N PRO A 121 -10.36 -9.33 9.36
CA PRO A 121 -11.01 -8.41 8.43
C PRO A 121 -10.13 -7.21 8.05
N ASN A 122 -9.03 -7.00 8.77
CA ASN A 122 -8.06 -5.96 8.46
C ASN A 122 -6.97 -6.41 7.47
N LEU A 123 -6.89 -7.70 7.15
CA LEU A 123 -5.99 -8.29 6.17
C LEU A 123 -6.81 -8.79 4.98
N PHE A 124 -6.79 -8.05 3.90
CA PHE A 124 -7.67 -8.27 2.74
C PHE A 124 -6.91 -8.17 1.43
N PRO A 125 -7.37 -8.87 0.37
CA PRO A 125 -6.75 -8.81 -0.95
C PRO A 125 -7.04 -7.47 -1.66
N PRO A 126 -6.26 -7.09 -2.69
CA PRO A 126 -6.43 -5.84 -3.43
C PRO A 126 -7.84 -5.62 -3.97
N VAL A 127 -8.55 -6.70 -4.33
CA VAL A 127 -9.91 -6.63 -4.87
C VAL A 127 -10.89 -5.88 -3.96
N ALA A 128 -10.68 -5.90 -2.64
CA ALA A 128 -11.54 -5.17 -1.70
C ALA A 128 -11.50 -3.65 -1.93
N LEU A 129 -10.30 -3.09 -2.19
CA LEU A 129 -10.14 -1.67 -2.50
C LEU A 129 -10.69 -1.31 -3.88
N PHE A 130 -10.48 -2.18 -4.89
CA PHE A 130 -11.06 -1.98 -6.21
C PHE A 130 -12.58 -2.05 -6.20
N HIS A 131 -13.15 -2.98 -5.42
CA HIS A 131 -14.61 -3.08 -5.25
C HIS A 131 -15.16 -1.81 -4.59
N TYR A 132 -14.58 -1.37 -3.48
CA TYR A 132 -14.99 -0.11 -2.83
C TYR A 132 -14.97 1.05 -3.84
N ARG A 133 -13.87 1.24 -4.59
CA ARG A 133 -13.75 2.30 -5.59
C ARG A 133 -14.85 2.24 -6.66
N LYS A 134 -15.22 1.03 -7.08
CA LYS A 134 -16.25 0.80 -8.11
C LYS A 134 -17.65 1.22 -7.64
N ILE A 135 -17.99 0.96 -6.37
CA ILE A 135 -19.35 1.18 -5.85
C ILE A 135 -19.46 2.49 -5.06
N PHE A 136 -18.36 3.20 -4.87
CA PHE A 136 -18.34 4.42 -4.05
C PHE A 136 -19.22 5.51 -4.62
N GLN A 137 -20.06 6.09 -3.76
CA GLN A 137 -20.90 7.24 -4.02
C GLN A 137 -20.57 8.34 -3.03
N THR A 138 -20.21 9.52 -3.54
CA THR A 138 -19.87 10.69 -2.71
C THR A 138 -21.04 11.02 -1.77
N PRO A 139 -20.78 11.20 -0.47
CA PRO A 139 -21.82 11.60 0.47
C PRO A 139 -22.34 13.01 0.17
N THR A 140 -23.63 13.20 0.34
CA THR A 140 -24.29 14.51 0.10
C THR A 140 -25.26 14.85 1.23
N LEU A 141 -25.48 16.13 1.49
CA LEU A 141 -26.47 16.59 2.48
C LEU A 141 -27.92 16.15 2.12
N LYS A 142 -28.19 15.87 0.84
CA LYS A 142 -29.49 15.37 0.38
C LYS A 142 -29.84 14.00 0.95
N GLU A 143 -28.87 13.21 1.39
CA GLU A 143 -29.08 11.93 2.08
C GLU A 143 -29.69 12.14 3.48
N GLY A 144 -29.48 13.31 4.07
CA GLY A 144 -29.99 13.70 5.38
C GLY A 144 -28.92 13.81 6.45
N PHE A 145 -27.66 13.97 6.06
CA PHE A 145 -26.60 14.46 6.95
C PHE A 145 -26.83 15.92 7.34
N ASP A 146 -26.58 16.27 8.60
CA ASP A 146 -26.55 17.65 9.06
C ASP A 146 -25.22 18.33 8.69
N GLN A 147 -24.14 17.57 8.62
CA GLN A 147 -22.81 18.05 8.26
C GLN A 147 -21.98 16.96 7.58
N ILE A 148 -21.19 17.37 6.60
CA ILE A 148 -20.17 16.53 5.95
C ILE A 148 -18.84 17.25 6.03
N GLU A 149 -17.84 16.59 6.59
CA GLU A 149 -16.48 17.09 6.71
C GLU A 149 -15.51 16.23 5.89
N ASP A 150 -14.72 16.87 5.06
CA ASP A 150 -13.57 16.24 4.41
C ASP A 150 -12.39 16.20 5.40
N VAL A 151 -11.95 14.99 5.74
CA VAL A 151 -10.80 14.78 6.63
C VAL A 151 -9.56 14.46 5.78
N PRO A 152 -8.57 15.35 5.68
CA PRO A 152 -7.37 15.09 4.90
C PRO A 152 -6.57 13.94 5.49
N PHE A 153 -5.95 13.14 4.61
CA PHE A 153 -4.99 12.12 5.02
C PHE A 153 -3.57 12.64 4.89
N ILE A 154 -2.82 12.60 5.98
CA ILE A 154 -1.39 12.93 6.01
C ILE A 154 -0.67 11.76 6.65
N ARG A 155 0.18 11.10 5.86
CA ARG A 155 1.01 9.99 6.37
C ARG A 155 2.11 10.52 7.27
N GLN A 156 2.17 9.98 8.47
CA GLN A 156 3.27 10.25 9.40
C GLN A 156 4.10 8.98 9.57
N TRP A 157 5.41 9.14 9.53
CA TRP A 157 6.37 8.09 9.81
C TRP A 157 6.90 8.25 11.23
N GLY A 158 7.05 7.14 11.95
CA GLY A 158 7.67 7.14 13.27
C GLY A 158 9.15 7.54 13.21
N PRO A 159 9.75 7.94 14.33
CA PRO A 159 11.16 8.37 14.39
C PRO A 159 12.14 7.25 14.04
N GLU A 160 11.70 5.99 14.06
CA GLU A 160 12.51 4.82 13.68
C GLU A 160 12.73 4.70 12.17
N TYR A 161 11.92 5.36 11.33
CA TYR A 161 12.06 5.31 9.87
C TYR A 161 13.12 6.32 9.40
N VAL A 162 14.37 5.94 9.50
CA VAL A 162 15.55 6.82 9.25
C VAL A 162 16.42 6.38 8.09
N ASN A 163 16.38 5.08 7.74
CA ASN A 163 17.26 4.48 6.75
C ASN A 163 16.88 4.88 5.33
N ARG A 164 17.83 4.77 4.42
CA ARG A 164 17.68 5.10 3.00
C ARG A 164 18.12 3.94 2.12
N ALA A 165 17.49 3.80 0.94
CA ALA A 165 17.79 2.74 0.00
C ALA A 165 17.70 3.20 -1.45
N LEU A 166 18.50 2.60 -2.32
CA LEU A 166 18.23 2.49 -3.74
C LEU A 166 17.40 1.23 -3.96
N ILE A 167 16.21 1.40 -4.50
CA ILE A 167 15.36 0.30 -4.95
C ILE A 167 15.57 0.18 -6.46
N LEU A 168 16.08 -0.96 -6.90
CA LEU A 168 16.54 -1.18 -8.26
C LEU A 168 15.59 -2.15 -8.98
N ASP A 169 15.10 -1.81 -10.15
CA ASP A 169 14.65 -2.84 -11.09
C ASP A 169 15.86 -3.58 -11.67
N TYR A 170 15.65 -4.76 -12.25
CA TYR A 170 16.72 -5.57 -12.81
C TYR A 170 16.74 -5.52 -14.34
N ASP A 171 15.64 -5.90 -14.97
CA ASP A 171 15.57 -6.16 -16.41
C ASP A 171 15.31 -4.87 -17.18
N GLY A 172 16.27 -4.38 -17.94
CA GLY A 172 16.29 -3.05 -18.56
C GLY A 172 17.03 -2.00 -17.74
N THR A 173 17.23 -2.25 -16.45
CA THR A 173 17.89 -1.32 -15.50
C THR A 173 19.33 -1.72 -15.20
N LEU A 174 19.56 -2.95 -14.76
CA LEU A 174 20.89 -3.49 -14.44
C LEU A 174 21.44 -4.39 -15.53
N ARG A 175 20.56 -5.11 -16.22
CA ARG A 175 20.90 -6.14 -17.21
C ARG A 175 19.91 -6.18 -18.37
N LEU A 176 20.34 -6.81 -19.46
CA LEU A 176 19.54 -7.19 -20.62
C LEU A 176 19.56 -8.71 -20.80
N SER A 177 18.60 -9.24 -21.55
CA SER A 177 18.63 -10.62 -22.03
C SER A 177 19.29 -10.68 -23.41
N THR A 178 20.21 -11.62 -23.61
CA THR A 178 20.73 -12.01 -24.92
C THR A 178 20.02 -13.23 -25.51
N GLY A 179 19.09 -13.82 -24.73
CA GLY A 179 18.28 -14.96 -25.17
C GLY A 179 17.14 -14.57 -26.12
N ALA A 180 16.40 -15.57 -26.57
CA ALA A 180 15.25 -15.37 -27.45
C ALA A 180 14.08 -14.62 -26.81
N GLN A 181 14.02 -14.58 -25.47
CA GLN A 181 12.98 -13.89 -24.72
C GLN A 181 13.45 -12.50 -24.28
N LYS A 182 12.50 -11.58 -24.09
CA LYS A 182 12.77 -10.22 -23.62
C LYS A 182 13.50 -10.19 -22.26
N TYR A 183 13.28 -11.19 -21.41
CA TYR A 183 13.87 -11.30 -20.08
C TYR A 183 14.67 -12.59 -19.98
N PRO A 184 15.82 -12.61 -19.26
CA PRO A 184 16.65 -13.79 -19.16
C PRO A 184 15.93 -14.94 -18.44
N SER A 185 16.04 -16.13 -19.00
CA SER A 185 15.53 -17.38 -18.43
C SER A 185 16.63 -18.25 -17.83
N ALA A 186 17.89 -17.88 -18.06
CA ALA A 186 19.08 -18.52 -17.50
C ALA A 186 20.22 -17.51 -17.28
N PRO A 187 21.15 -17.76 -16.34
CA PRO A 187 22.32 -16.91 -16.11
C PRO A 187 23.17 -16.63 -17.36
N SER A 188 23.27 -17.62 -18.26
CA SER A 188 24.03 -17.49 -19.52
C SER A 188 23.45 -16.48 -20.52
N GLU A 189 22.20 -16.08 -20.34
CA GLU A 189 21.53 -15.08 -21.19
C GLU A 189 21.69 -13.65 -20.66
N ILE A 190 22.41 -13.45 -19.55
CA ILE A 190 22.53 -12.14 -18.91
C ILE A 190 23.69 -11.36 -19.52
N GLN A 191 23.36 -10.18 -20.05
CA GLN A 191 24.32 -9.16 -20.42
C GLN A 191 24.17 -7.97 -19.44
N MET A 192 25.25 -7.65 -18.74
CA MET A 192 25.25 -6.48 -17.84
C MET A 192 25.25 -5.20 -18.65
N LEU A 193 24.44 -4.25 -18.24
CA LEU A 193 24.49 -2.89 -18.78
C LEU A 193 25.76 -2.17 -18.26
N PRO A 194 26.39 -1.30 -19.09
CA PRO A 194 27.65 -0.64 -18.73
C PRO A 194 27.46 0.36 -17.57
N ASN A 195 28.56 0.66 -16.88
CA ASN A 195 28.66 1.70 -15.83
C ASN A 195 27.80 1.47 -14.58
N ARG A 196 27.20 0.27 -14.36
CA ARG A 196 26.31 0.04 -13.20
C ARG A 196 27.08 -0.06 -11.88
N ASN A 197 28.24 -0.72 -11.88
CA ASN A 197 28.98 -1.06 -10.67
C ASN A 197 29.52 0.16 -9.88
N GLY A 198 30.18 1.10 -10.58
CA GLY A 198 30.87 2.22 -9.92
C GLY A 198 29.92 3.12 -9.12
N LEU A 199 28.81 3.52 -9.74
CA LEU A 199 27.85 4.41 -9.11
C LEU A 199 27.11 3.71 -7.95
N LEU A 200 26.71 2.45 -8.11
CA LEU A 200 26.05 1.69 -7.04
C LEU A 200 26.98 1.52 -5.84
N LYS A 201 28.30 1.29 -6.07
CA LYS A 201 29.30 1.25 -4.99
C LYS A 201 29.39 2.58 -4.25
N ALA A 202 29.42 3.69 -4.99
CA ALA A 202 29.46 5.02 -4.40
C ALA A 202 28.23 5.31 -3.54
N PHE A 203 27.02 4.99 -4.02
CA PHE A 203 25.80 5.13 -3.22
C PHE A 203 25.81 4.25 -1.95
N ALA A 204 26.25 3.01 -2.06
CA ALA A 204 26.29 2.10 -0.92
C ALA A 204 27.34 2.48 0.10
N LYS A 205 28.58 2.78 -0.31
CA LYS A 205 29.72 3.04 0.59
C LYS A 205 29.81 4.48 1.06
N ASP A 206 29.70 5.42 0.12
CA ASP A 206 30.00 6.82 0.40
C ASP A 206 28.76 7.58 0.90
N ALA A 207 27.57 7.16 0.43
CA ALA A 207 26.31 7.78 0.82
C ALA A 207 25.42 6.89 1.73
N GLY A 208 25.84 5.67 2.07
CA GLY A 208 25.18 4.80 3.05
C GLY A 208 23.77 4.33 2.63
N TYR A 209 23.53 4.16 1.32
CA TYR A 209 22.29 3.58 0.83
C TYR A 209 22.31 2.06 0.88
N MET A 210 21.22 1.46 1.36
CA MET A 210 20.98 0.04 1.15
C MET A 210 20.67 -0.19 -0.34
N LEU A 211 21.13 -1.32 -0.90
CA LEU A 211 20.77 -1.73 -2.27
C LEU A 211 19.71 -2.82 -2.18
N LEU A 212 18.52 -2.55 -2.70
CA LEU A 212 17.37 -3.43 -2.68
C LEU A 212 16.82 -3.61 -4.09
N GLY A 213 16.35 -4.79 -4.43
CA GLY A 213 15.83 -5.11 -5.75
C GLY A 213 14.32 -5.35 -5.76
N ALA A 214 13.60 -4.78 -6.71
CA ALA A 214 12.16 -4.97 -6.88
C ALA A 214 11.81 -5.25 -8.34
N SER A 215 11.36 -6.47 -8.67
CA SER A 215 11.11 -6.89 -10.05
C SER A 215 9.76 -7.56 -10.28
N ASN A 216 9.25 -7.45 -11.51
CA ASN A 216 8.03 -8.13 -11.97
C ASN A 216 8.39 -9.36 -12.82
N GLN A 217 8.19 -10.57 -12.29
CA GLN A 217 8.59 -11.83 -12.92
C GLN A 217 7.38 -12.71 -13.34
N SER A 218 6.47 -12.14 -14.13
CA SER A 218 5.25 -12.83 -14.57
C SER A 218 5.50 -14.04 -15.50
N GLY A 219 6.72 -14.24 -15.97
CA GLY A 219 7.15 -15.44 -16.69
C GLY A 219 6.91 -16.71 -15.88
N ILE A 220 7.06 -16.63 -14.55
CA ILE A 220 6.80 -17.75 -13.63
C ILE A 220 5.35 -18.21 -13.74
N ALA A 221 4.39 -17.30 -13.59
CA ALA A 221 2.97 -17.65 -13.69
C ALA A 221 2.53 -18.06 -15.09
N ARG A 222 3.29 -17.71 -16.14
CA ARG A 222 3.05 -18.18 -17.52
C ARG A 222 3.70 -19.52 -17.82
N GLY A 223 4.54 -20.04 -16.91
CA GLY A 223 5.30 -21.28 -17.12
C GLY A 223 6.47 -21.14 -18.11
N SER A 224 6.85 -19.91 -18.46
CA SER A 224 7.98 -19.66 -19.40
C SER A 224 9.35 -19.68 -18.71
N VAL A 225 9.37 -19.58 -17.38
CA VAL A 225 10.57 -19.67 -16.55
C VAL A 225 10.19 -20.20 -15.17
N THR A 226 11.09 -20.91 -14.49
CA THR A 226 10.87 -21.35 -13.11
C THR A 226 11.30 -20.29 -12.11
N ALA A 227 10.74 -20.32 -10.90
CA ALA A 227 11.18 -19.44 -9.81
C ALA A 227 12.68 -19.58 -9.54
N LYS A 228 13.18 -20.83 -9.49
CA LYS A 228 14.60 -21.13 -9.30
C LYS A 228 15.48 -20.47 -10.36
N ALA A 229 15.12 -20.57 -11.63
CA ALA A 229 15.88 -19.94 -12.72
C ALA A 229 15.90 -18.41 -12.62
N VAL A 230 14.80 -17.80 -12.19
CA VAL A 230 14.73 -16.35 -11.94
C VAL A 230 15.66 -15.97 -10.78
N GLU A 231 15.66 -16.71 -9.68
CA GLU A 231 16.53 -16.49 -8.52
C GLU A 231 18.01 -16.66 -8.90
N GLU A 232 18.37 -17.71 -9.66
CA GLU A 232 19.71 -17.90 -10.20
C GLU A 232 20.15 -16.70 -11.09
N CYS A 233 19.22 -16.13 -11.87
CA CYS A 233 19.51 -14.92 -12.65
C CYS A 233 19.76 -13.68 -11.77
N PHE A 234 19.04 -13.50 -10.66
CA PHE A 234 19.30 -12.40 -9.72
C PHE A 234 20.65 -12.57 -9.03
N GLU A 235 20.95 -13.76 -8.52
CA GLU A 235 22.21 -14.07 -7.86
C GLU A 235 23.40 -13.90 -8.80
N HIS A 236 23.27 -14.34 -10.06
CA HIS A 236 24.30 -14.14 -11.07
C HIS A 236 24.54 -12.65 -11.36
N THR A 237 23.48 -11.85 -11.48
CA THR A 237 23.59 -10.40 -11.67
C THR A 237 24.30 -9.76 -10.49
N ASN A 238 23.93 -10.09 -9.26
CA ASN A 238 24.57 -9.61 -8.04
C ASN A 238 26.07 -9.97 -8.00
N LYS A 239 26.41 -11.19 -8.39
CA LYS A 239 27.81 -11.65 -8.49
C LYS A 239 28.58 -10.86 -9.53
N MET A 240 28.03 -10.61 -10.70
CA MET A 240 28.67 -9.81 -11.74
C MET A 240 28.88 -8.35 -11.31
N LEU A 241 27.97 -7.78 -10.53
CA LEU A 241 28.12 -6.47 -9.92
C LEU A 241 29.13 -6.47 -8.75
N GLY A 242 29.45 -7.64 -8.19
CA GLY A 242 30.24 -7.75 -6.96
C GLY A 242 29.55 -7.10 -5.76
N MET A 243 28.22 -7.21 -5.68
CA MET A 243 27.36 -6.62 -4.67
C MET A 243 26.34 -7.62 -4.16
N ASN A 244 25.94 -7.47 -2.89
CA ASN A 244 24.81 -8.20 -2.33
C ASN A 244 23.57 -7.27 -2.36
N ILE A 245 22.70 -7.45 -3.35
CA ILE A 245 21.43 -6.74 -3.47
C ILE A 245 20.35 -7.71 -3.00
N GLU A 246 19.71 -7.42 -1.87
CA GLU A 246 18.53 -8.19 -1.46
C GLU A 246 17.38 -7.87 -2.41
N TYR A 247 16.75 -8.89 -2.96
CA TYR A 247 15.69 -8.70 -3.95
C TYR A 247 14.36 -9.32 -3.52
N GLN A 248 13.30 -8.70 -4.01
CA GLN A 248 11.93 -9.23 -3.98
C GLN A 248 11.34 -9.15 -5.37
N TYR A 249 10.50 -10.12 -5.73
CA TYR A 249 9.86 -10.13 -7.04
C TYR A 249 8.41 -10.57 -6.99
N CYS A 250 7.64 -10.17 -7.99
CA CYS A 250 6.27 -10.62 -8.18
C CYS A 250 6.22 -11.74 -9.21
N PRO A 251 5.84 -12.98 -8.82
CA PRO A 251 5.70 -14.09 -9.76
C PRO A 251 4.35 -14.12 -10.48
N HIS A 252 3.40 -13.26 -10.12
CA HIS A 252 2.00 -13.40 -10.51
C HIS A 252 1.68 -12.89 -11.92
N ARG A 253 0.64 -13.48 -12.50
CA ARG A 253 0.13 -13.10 -13.82
C ARG A 253 -0.66 -11.78 -13.78
N ILE A 254 -0.75 -11.10 -14.93
CA ILE A 254 -1.65 -9.97 -15.16
C ILE A 254 -2.63 -10.38 -16.26
N PRO A 255 -3.82 -9.79 -16.24
CA PRO A 255 -4.80 -9.72 -15.15
C PRO A 255 -5.29 -11.12 -14.78
N PRO A 256 -6.04 -11.32 -13.71
CA PRO A 256 -6.55 -10.28 -12.81
C PRO A 256 -5.52 -9.85 -11.77
N VAL A 257 -5.66 -8.61 -11.24
CA VAL A 257 -4.83 -8.13 -10.13
C VAL A 257 -5.25 -8.84 -8.85
N SER A 258 -4.45 -9.80 -8.43
CA SER A 258 -4.73 -10.62 -7.24
C SER A 258 -3.73 -10.40 -6.09
N CYS A 259 -2.63 -9.68 -6.34
CA CYS A 259 -1.55 -9.49 -5.38
C CYS A 259 -1.19 -8.01 -5.20
N TYR A 260 -0.55 -7.69 -4.08
CA TYR A 260 0.03 -6.38 -3.81
C TYR A 260 1.49 -6.25 -4.25
N CYS A 261 2.19 -7.36 -4.53
CA CYS A 261 3.64 -7.35 -4.83
C CYS A 261 3.99 -6.82 -6.22
N ARG A 262 3.07 -6.87 -7.18
CA ARG A 262 3.36 -6.48 -8.55
C ARG A 262 3.44 -4.96 -8.71
N LYS A 263 4.60 -4.43 -9.14
CA LYS A 263 4.70 -3.02 -9.57
C LYS A 263 3.67 -2.71 -10.67
N PRO A 264 2.88 -1.62 -10.57
CA PRO A 264 3.06 -0.46 -9.70
C PRO A 264 2.38 -0.56 -8.32
N HIS A 265 1.90 -1.73 -7.83
CA HIS A 265 1.38 -1.82 -6.46
C HIS A 265 2.52 -1.71 -5.44
N PRO A 266 2.26 -1.10 -4.26
CA PRO A 266 3.32 -0.71 -3.33
C PRO A 266 3.80 -1.84 -2.40
N GLY A 267 3.38 -3.08 -2.61
CA GLY A 267 3.60 -4.16 -1.65
C GLY A 267 5.07 -4.46 -1.36
N ILE A 268 5.92 -4.60 -2.39
CA ILE A 268 7.37 -4.81 -2.21
C ILE A 268 7.99 -3.60 -1.49
N GLY A 269 7.59 -2.38 -1.86
CA GLY A 269 8.04 -1.16 -1.18
C GLY A 269 7.65 -1.15 0.29
N ALA A 270 6.40 -1.50 0.61
CA ALA A 270 5.92 -1.61 2.01
C ALA A 270 6.71 -2.64 2.81
N LEU A 271 7.04 -3.79 2.20
CA LEU A 271 7.88 -4.81 2.82
C LEU A 271 9.26 -4.26 3.18
N PHE A 272 9.92 -3.57 2.25
CA PHE A 272 11.22 -2.96 2.50
C PHE A 272 11.16 -1.83 3.52
N ILE A 273 10.14 -0.97 3.45
CA ILE A 273 9.93 0.12 4.41
C ILE A 273 9.86 -0.44 5.83
N GLU A 274 9.05 -1.48 6.06
CA GLU A 274 8.89 -2.06 7.39
C GLU A 274 10.12 -2.84 7.85
N LYS A 275 10.68 -3.68 6.97
CA LYS A 275 11.83 -4.53 7.31
C LYS A 275 13.07 -3.71 7.67
N TYR A 276 13.34 -2.66 6.93
CA TYR A 276 14.55 -1.86 7.07
C TYR A 276 14.31 -0.49 7.71
N LYS A 277 13.11 -0.19 8.18
CA LYS A 277 12.75 1.12 8.72
C LYS A 277 13.20 2.26 7.80
N LEU A 278 12.85 2.12 6.52
CA LEU A 278 13.21 3.11 5.51
C LEU A 278 12.41 4.39 5.70
N ASN A 279 13.08 5.53 5.53
CA ASN A 279 12.40 6.80 5.31
C ASN A 279 12.09 6.94 3.81
N PRO A 280 10.82 6.83 3.38
CA PRO A 280 10.51 6.83 1.95
C PRO A 280 11.02 8.05 1.20
N SER A 281 10.96 9.24 1.80
CA SER A 281 11.44 10.47 1.15
C SER A 281 12.96 10.50 0.91
N LYS A 282 13.71 9.60 1.56
CA LYS A 282 15.15 9.43 1.38
C LYS A 282 15.50 8.24 0.49
N CYS A 283 14.51 7.49 0.01
CA CYS A 283 14.70 6.37 -0.90
C CYS A 283 14.55 6.79 -2.35
N ILE A 284 15.23 6.07 -3.24
CA ILE A 284 15.18 6.32 -4.68
C ILE A 284 14.88 4.99 -5.38
N MET A 285 13.80 4.96 -6.17
CA MET A 285 13.54 3.89 -7.13
C MET A 285 14.24 4.23 -8.44
N VAL A 286 15.02 3.29 -8.94
CA VAL A 286 15.68 3.36 -10.25
C VAL A 286 15.11 2.27 -11.14
N GLY A 287 14.55 2.65 -12.27
CA GLY A 287 13.91 1.73 -13.21
C GLY A 287 13.74 2.34 -14.59
N ASP A 288 13.41 1.51 -15.57
CA ASP A 288 13.28 1.89 -16.99
C ASP A 288 11.82 1.99 -17.47
N MET A 289 10.85 1.70 -16.59
CA MET A 289 9.45 1.62 -16.96
C MET A 289 8.56 2.57 -16.14
N THR A 290 7.46 3.02 -16.74
CA THR A 290 6.41 3.81 -16.05
C THR A 290 5.82 3.10 -14.83
N THR A 291 5.87 1.76 -14.82
CA THR A 291 5.47 0.97 -13.62
C THR A 291 6.40 1.18 -12.44
N ASP A 292 7.66 1.52 -12.66
CA ASP A 292 8.64 1.80 -11.62
C ASP A 292 8.44 3.20 -11.04
N GLU A 293 8.18 4.17 -11.92
CA GLU A 293 7.82 5.54 -11.53
C GLU A 293 6.55 5.55 -10.67
N THR A 294 5.47 4.94 -11.17
CA THR A 294 4.20 4.84 -10.41
C THR A 294 4.35 4.04 -9.11
N PHE A 295 5.22 3.02 -9.08
CA PHE A 295 5.56 2.30 -7.85
C PHE A 295 6.25 3.20 -6.83
N ALA A 296 7.22 4.01 -7.29
CA ALA A 296 7.91 4.97 -6.44
C ALA A 296 6.93 5.99 -5.83
N GLU A 297 6.07 6.58 -6.64
CA GLU A 297 5.03 7.53 -6.19
C GLU A 297 4.15 6.91 -5.10
N ARG A 298 3.65 5.69 -5.32
CA ARG A 298 2.78 4.98 -4.37
C ARG A 298 3.47 4.62 -3.05
N CYS A 299 4.78 4.42 -3.09
CA CYS A 299 5.58 4.16 -1.89
C CYS A 299 6.07 5.43 -1.20
N GLY A 300 5.97 6.59 -1.86
CA GLY A 300 6.55 7.85 -1.41
C GLY A 300 8.06 7.93 -1.62
N PHE A 301 8.61 7.11 -2.55
CA PHE A 301 10.02 7.16 -2.94
C PHE A 301 10.25 8.24 -4.00
N ASN A 302 11.48 8.75 -4.06
CA ASN A 302 11.91 9.48 -5.24
C ASN A 302 12.05 8.49 -6.41
N TYR A 303 11.86 8.97 -7.63
CA TYR A 303 12.11 8.18 -8.84
C TYR A 303 13.24 8.79 -9.67
N MET A 304 14.02 7.93 -10.31
CA MET A 304 14.94 8.31 -11.38
C MET A 304 14.95 7.24 -12.45
N ASP A 305 14.81 7.67 -13.70
CA ASP A 305 14.99 6.82 -14.87
C ASP A 305 16.39 6.17 -14.87
N ALA A 306 16.47 4.90 -15.27
CA ALA A 306 17.71 4.14 -15.20
C ALA A 306 18.85 4.76 -16.01
N GLU A 307 18.57 5.26 -17.23
CA GLU A 307 19.61 5.87 -18.06
C GLU A 307 20.12 7.17 -17.46
N GLN A 308 19.20 8.00 -16.93
CA GLN A 308 19.55 9.25 -16.26
C GLN A 308 20.34 8.99 -14.98
N PHE A 309 19.94 7.99 -14.18
CA PHE A 309 20.65 7.63 -12.97
C PHE A 309 22.07 7.18 -13.24
N PHE A 310 22.27 6.25 -14.19
CA PHE A 310 23.60 5.71 -14.50
C PHE A 310 24.45 6.63 -15.40
N ALA A 311 23.91 7.74 -15.86
CA ALA A 311 24.68 8.84 -16.47
C ALA A 311 25.31 9.78 -15.44
N LEU A 312 24.93 9.68 -14.16
CA LEU A 312 25.55 10.46 -13.09
C LEU A 312 27.04 10.09 -12.94
N LYS A 313 27.89 11.09 -12.80
CA LYS A 313 29.33 10.90 -12.60
C LYS A 313 29.69 10.60 -11.13
N GLU A 314 28.85 11.08 -10.20
CA GLU A 314 29.02 10.92 -8.76
C GLU A 314 27.67 11.01 -8.04
N VAL A 315 27.64 10.67 -6.76
CA VAL A 315 26.45 10.85 -5.93
C VAL A 315 26.18 12.34 -5.72
N PRO A 316 25.02 12.85 -6.17
CA PRO A 316 24.65 14.25 -5.98
C PRO A 316 24.63 14.67 -4.49
N LEU A 317 25.01 15.92 -4.18
CA LEU A 317 25.06 16.44 -2.81
C LEU A 317 23.75 16.27 -2.06
N LYS A 318 22.61 16.43 -2.72
CA LYS A 318 21.29 16.26 -2.11
C LYS A 318 21.01 14.82 -1.60
N TRP A 319 21.82 13.85 -2.01
CA TRP A 319 21.72 12.44 -1.64
C TRP A 319 22.91 11.90 -0.83
N ARG A 320 23.84 12.78 -0.46
CA ARG A 320 24.98 12.45 0.43
C ARG A 320 24.63 12.49 1.91
#